data_710e08a8f7edb2d6f1b6ca33ada5d9c3
#
_entry.id   710e08a8f7edb2d6f1b6ca33ada5d9c3
#
_cell.length_a   1.000
_cell.length_b   1.000
_cell.length_c   1.000
_cell.angle_alpha   90.00
_cell.angle_beta   90.00
_cell.angle_gamma   90.00
#
_symmetry.space_group_name_H-M   'P 1'
#
loop_
_entity.id
_entity.type
_entity.pdbx_description
1 polymer ?
#
loop_
_entity_poly.entity_id
_entity_poly.type
_entity_poly.pdbx_seq_one_letter_code
_entity_poly.pdbx_strand_id
1 'polypeptide(L)'
;MHAVPVKPASAVDASAVDAAILRAALQRCGIVVVRHAAYLTRLDTVLGDGDHGDNLVIGFRAVDAALVDLPMDTPPGELLRAVGHRLVAAVGGASGPLYGTAFLEAGAVAGDRLTLDVATIATMLRAASDGLARRGRCTVGDKTILDALRPAADAFEATAAPGGPGTTGVPARTPMAQAVRAAARGMRSTRPMVARRGLALRLGDRSMGHLDPGAVSCVLLLRALGGH
;
A
#
# COMPACT_ATOMS: atom_id res chain seq x y z
N MET A 1 15.09 -9.90 53.49
CA MET A 1 14.74 -10.32 52.13
C MET A 1 13.78 -9.30 51.54
N HIS A 2 14.28 -8.41 50.71
CA HIS A 2 13.44 -7.40 50.03
C HIS A 2 12.97 -8.01 48.70
N ALA A 3 11.64 -8.18 48.55
CA ALA A 3 11.03 -8.58 47.31
C ALA A 3 11.14 -7.42 46.30
N VAL A 4 11.80 -7.66 45.19
CA VAL A 4 11.85 -6.76 44.04
C VAL A 4 10.46 -6.77 43.40
N PRO A 5 9.78 -5.60 43.20
CA PRO A 5 8.50 -5.56 42.55
C PRO A 5 8.66 -5.93 41.07
N VAL A 6 8.03 -7.03 40.65
CA VAL A 6 7.91 -7.39 39.25
C VAL A 6 6.97 -6.36 38.60
N LYS A 7 7.52 -5.54 37.71
CA LYS A 7 6.74 -4.60 36.89
C LYS A 7 5.72 -5.42 36.07
N PRO A 8 4.41 -5.13 36.14
CA PRO A 8 3.45 -5.85 35.31
C PRO A 8 3.81 -5.67 33.84
N ALA A 9 3.81 -6.77 33.06
CA ALA A 9 3.96 -6.71 31.63
C ALA A 9 2.91 -5.74 31.08
N SER A 10 3.37 -4.72 30.36
CA SER A 10 2.47 -3.77 29.69
C SER A 10 1.51 -4.56 28.81
N ALA A 11 0.21 -4.28 28.96
CA ALA A 11 -0.81 -4.84 28.09
C ALA A 11 -0.35 -4.69 26.62
N VAL A 12 -0.21 -5.80 25.92
CA VAL A 12 0.07 -5.80 24.47
C VAL A 12 -1.10 -5.06 23.83
N ASP A 13 -0.81 -3.91 23.22
CA ASP A 13 -1.82 -3.12 22.51
C ASP A 13 -2.38 -3.99 21.39
N ALA A 14 -3.66 -4.40 21.51
CA ALA A 14 -4.32 -5.29 20.56
C ALA A 14 -4.43 -4.69 19.13
N SER A 15 -3.95 -3.49 18.92
CA SER A 15 -3.90 -2.76 17.65
C SER A 15 -2.54 -2.75 16.97
N ALA A 16 -1.49 -3.28 17.61
CA ALA A 16 -0.13 -3.27 17.05
C ALA A 16 0.05 -4.38 16.00
N VAL A 17 0.66 -4.04 14.87
CA VAL A 17 0.96 -4.98 13.78
C VAL A 17 2.37 -5.51 13.95
N ASP A 18 2.51 -6.80 14.22
CA ASP A 18 3.78 -7.51 14.27
C ASP A 18 4.16 -8.14 12.91
N ALA A 19 5.30 -8.84 12.89
CA ALA A 19 5.81 -9.51 11.70
C ALA A 19 4.84 -10.56 11.14
N ALA A 20 4.17 -11.34 12.00
CA ALA A 20 3.26 -12.40 11.58
C ALA A 20 2.01 -11.82 10.91
N ILE A 21 1.41 -10.79 11.52
CA ILE A 21 0.25 -10.06 10.97
C ILE A 21 0.63 -9.43 9.63
N LEU A 22 1.81 -8.79 9.55
CA LEU A 22 2.27 -8.15 8.31
C LEU A 22 2.52 -9.19 7.20
N ARG A 23 3.18 -10.33 7.50
CA ARG A 23 3.37 -11.41 6.52
C ARG A 23 2.03 -11.89 5.95
N ALA A 24 1.07 -12.18 6.82
CA ALA A 24 -0.26 -12.60 6.39
C ALA A 24 -0.94 -11.54 5.51
N ALA A 25 -0.76 -10.26 5.82
CA ALA A 25 -1.28 -9.15 5.02
C ALA A 25 -0.61 -9.09 3.63
N LEU A 26 0.70 -9.26 3.56
CA LEU A 26 1.45 -9.28 2.29
C LEU A 26 1.06 -10.48 1.41
N GLN A 27 0.88 -11.67 2.00
CA GLN A 27 0.37 -12.84 1.28
C GLN A 27 -1.04 -12.62 0.73
N ARG A 28 -1.94 -11.97 1.50
CA ARG A 28 -3.25 -11.56 0.98
C ARG A 28 -3.13 -10.63 -0.23
N CYS A 29 -2.14 -9.74 -0.27
CA CYS A 29 -1.88 -8.90 -1.44
C CYS A 29 -1.59 -9.75 -2.69
N GLY A 30 -0.75 -10.79 -2.58
CA GLY A 30 -0.48 -11.73 -3.67
C GLY A 30 -1.75 -12.42 -4.18
N ILE A 31 -2.57 -12.94 -3.26
CA ILE A 31 -3.84 -13.60 -3.61
C ILE A 31 -4.79 -12.63 -4.35
N VAL A 32 -4.92 -11.40 -3.85
CA VAL A 32 -5.82 -10.41 -4.45
C VAL A 32 -5.33 -9.97 -5.83
N VAL A 33 -4.02 -9.81 -6.02
CA VAL A 33 -3.42 -9.49 -7.32
C VAL A 33 -3.71 -10.58 -8.33
N VAL A 34 -3.46 -11.85 -8.00
CA VAL A 34 -3.76 -12.99 -8.88
C VAL A 34 -5.23 -13.03 -9.27
N ARG A 35 -6.13 -12.84 -8.30
CA ARG A 35 -7.59 -12.86 -8.54
C ARG A 35 -8.04 -11.75 -9.50
N HIS A 36 -7.38 -10.60 -9.49
CA HIS A 36 -7.79 -9.43 -10.28
C HIS A 36 -6.88 -9.15 -11.47
N ALA A 37 -5.89 -10.01 -11.77
CA ALA A 37 -4.90 -9.78 -12.82
C ALA A 37 -5.54 -9.47 -14.18
N ALA A 38 -6.44 -10.32 -14.66
CA ALA A 38 -7.12 -10.13 -15.93
C ALA A 38 -7.94 -8.81 -15.99
N TYR A 39 -8.50 -8.37 -14.87
CA TYR A 39 -9.21 -7.08 -14.78
C TYR A 39 -8.24 -5.90 -14.90
N LEU A 40 -7.12 -5.95 -14.18
CA LEU A 40 -6.08 -4.91 -14.22
C LEU A 40 -5.44 -4.82 -15.61
N THR A 41 -5.15 -5.96 -16.25
CA THR A 41 -4.64 -6.03 -17.62
C THR A 41 -5.63 -5.41 -18.61
N ARG A 42 -6.94 -5.70 -18.50
CA ARG A 42 -7.96 -5.06 -19.36
C ARG A 42 -8.04 -3.55 -19.18
N LEU A 43 -7.91 -3.03 -17.96
CA LEU A 43 -7.88 -1.58 -17.74
C LEU A 43 -6.66 -0.95 -18.41
N ASP A 44 -5.53 -1.63 -18.32
CA ASP A 44 -4.26 -1.15 -18.85
C ASP A 44 -4.18 -1.26 -20.37
N THR A 45 -4.82 -2.25 -20.99
CA THR A 45 -4.93 -2.35 -22.47
C THR A 45 -5.53 -1.09 -23.10
N VAL A 46 -6.36 -0.36 -22.36
CA VAL A 46 -6.97 0.89 -22.86
C VAL A 46 -6.05 2.11 -22.64
N LEU A 47 -5.28 2.12 -21.55
CA LEU A 47 -4.51 3.28 -21.11
C LEU A 47 -2.99 3.13 -21.27
N GLY A 48 -2.51 1.88 -21.38
CA GLY A 48 -1.10 1.52 -21.38
C GLY A 48 -0.76 0.48 -22.45
N ASP A 49 0.04 -0.49 -22.06
CA ASP A 49 0.51 -1.60 -22.90
C ASP A 49 -0.14 -2.95 -22.59
N GLY A 50 -1.08 -2.97 -21.63
CA GLY A 50 -1.90 -4.13 -21.32
C GLY A 50 -1.17 -5.19 -20.49
N ASP A 51 -0.18 -4.84 -19.71
CA ASP A 51 0.64 -5.78 -18.94
C ASP A 51 0.56 -5.61 -17.40
N HIS A 52 -0.15 -4.57 -16.92
CA HIS A 52 -0.15 -4.18 -15.51
C HIS A 52 -0.54 -5.32 -14.56
N GLY A 53 -1.57 -6.08 -14.88
CA GLY A 53 -2.02 -7.21 -14.06
C GLY A 53 -0.99 -8.33 -14.01
N ASP A 54 -0.45 -8.70 -15.17
CA ASP A 54 0.51 -9.79 -15.29
C ASP A 54 1.84 -9.43 -14.62
N ASN A 55 2.32 -8.22 -14.79
CA ASN A 55 3.49 -7.69 -14.12
C ASN A 55 3.35 -7.72 -12.59
N LEU A 56 2.19 -7.33 -12.05
CA LEU A 56 1.94 -7.42 -10.61
C LEU A 56 1.92 -8.87 -10.12
N VAL A 57 1.37 -9.82 -10.88
CA VAL A 57 1.41 -11.25 -10.53
C VAL A 57 2.85 -11.75 -10.45
N ILE A 58 3.70 -11.40 -11.42
CA ILE A 58 5.12 -11.74 -11.39
C ILE A 58 5.78 -11.19 -10.12
N GLY A 59 5.53 -9.91 -9.82
CA GLY A 59 6.09 -9.25 -8.65
C GLY A 59 5.67 -9.89 -7.34
N PHE A 60 4.36 -10.14 -7.15
CA PHE A 60 3.86 -10.71 -5.89
C PHE A 60 4.23 -12.18 -5.71
N ARG A 61 4.41 -12.96 -6.79
CA ARG A 61 5.01 -14.30 -6.69
C ARG A 61 6.46 -14.24 -6.21
N ALA A 62 7.24 -13.26 -6.68
CA ALA A 62 8.61 -13.06 -6.19
C ALA A 62 8.64 -12.59 -4.73
N VAL A 63 7.64 -11.80 -4.30
CA VAL A 63 7.43 -11.41 -2.90
C VAL A 63 7.12 -12.63 -2.04
N ASP A 64 6.16 -13.48 -2.44
CA ASP A 64 5.78 -14.67 -1.69
C ASP A 64 6.98 -15.62 -1.51
N ALA A 65 7.78 -15.84 -2.57
CA ALA A 65 9.00 -16.64 -2.47
C ALA A 65 10.00 -16.02 -1.46
N ALA A 66 10.23 -14.72 -1.51
CA ALA A 66 11.13 -14.05 -0.57
C ALA A 66 10.64 -14.11 0.87
N LEU A 67 9.34 -14.04 1.10
CA LEU A 67 8.76 -14.14 2.45
C LEU A 67 8.96 -15.55 3.05
N VAL A 68 9.02 -16.60 2.24
CA VAL A 68 9.30 -17.98 2.70
C VAL A 68 10.75 -18.11 3.17
N ASP A 69 11.70 -17.44 2.50
CA ASP A 69 13.12 -17.53 2.79
C ASP A 69 13.54 -16.70 4.03
N LEU A 70 12.73 -15.73 4.45
CA LEU A 70 13.04 -14.85 5.58
C LEU A 70 12.64 -15.51 6.91
N PRO A 71 13.45 -15.39 7.99
CA PRO A 71 13.11 -15.85 9.33
C PRO A 71 11.75 -15.33 9.81
N MET A 72 11.05 -16.10 10.63
CA MET A 72 9.70 -15.74 11.12
C MET A 72 9.70 -14.51 12.03
N ASP A 73 10.81 -14.23 12.68
CA ASP A 73 11.04 -13.09 13.57
C ASP A 73 11.63 -11.87 12.87
N THR A 74 11.75 -11.90 11.53
CA THR A 74 12.23 -10.76 10.74
C THR A 74 11.37 -9.52 11.04
N PRO A 75 11.96 -8.37 11.46
CA PRO A 75 11.22 -7.16 11.79
C PRO A 75 10.35 -6.65 10.63
N PRO A 76 9.19 -6.04 10.91
CA PRO A 76 8.29 -5.49 9.90
C PRO A 76 8.96 -4.58 8.87
N GLY A 77 9.90 -3.73 9.30
CA GLY A 77 10.62 -2.83 8.39
C GLY A 77 11.52 -3.57 7.40
N GLU A 78 12.15 -4.67 7.82
CA GLU A 78 12.96 -5.51 6.95
C GLU A 78 12.07 -6.29 5.97
N LEU A 79 10.92 -6.82 6.41
CA LEU A 79 9.93 -7.44 5.53
C LEU A 79 9.49 -6.48 4.41
N LEU A 80 9.17 -5.24 4.76
CA LEU A 80 8.76 -4.22 3.78
C LEU A 80 9.88 -3.86 2.81
N ARG A 81 11.13 -3.76 3.30
CA ARG A 81 12.30 -3.52 2.41
C ARG A 81 12.51 -4.70 1.46
N ALA A 82 12.41 -5.93 1.93
CA ALA A 82 12.51 -7.12 1.09
C ALA A 82 11.43 -7.12 0.00
N VAL A 83 10.17 -6.83 0.35
CA VAL A 83 9.06 -6.66 -0.62
C VAL A 83 9.41 -5.58 -1.64
N GLY A 84 9.85 -4.41 -1.19
CA GLY A 84 10.20 -3.30 -2.07
C GLY A 84 11.29 -3.67 -3.09
N HIS A 85 12.37 -4.30 -2.64
CA HIS A 85 13.44 -4.77 -3.52
C HIS A 85 12.97 -5.82 -4.52
N ARG A 86 12.12 -6.78 -4.10
CA ARG A 86 11.57 -7.80 -5.00
C ARG A 86 10.67 -7.20 -6.07
N LEU A 87 9.82 -6.24 -5.71
CA LEU A 87 8.96 -5.56 -6.68
C LEU A 87 9.78 -4.75 -7.69
N VAL A 88 10.82 -4.02 -7.26
CA VAL A 88 11.71 -3.31 -8.18
C VAL A 88 12.39 -4.25 -9.16
N ALA A 89 12.83 -5.42 -8.68
CA ALA A 89 13.60 -6.36 -9.48
C ALA A 89 12.74 -7.22 -10.44
N ALA A 90 11.51 -7.54 -10.05
CA ALA A 90 10.69 -8.53 -10.76
C ALA A 90 9.58 -7.92 -11.61
N VAL A 91 9.07 -6.72 -11.26
CA VAL A 91 7.94 -6.10 -11.96
C VAL A 91 8.43 -5.21 -13.08
N GLY A 92 7.98 -5.48 -14.29
CA GLY A 92 8.25 -4.65 -15.47
C GLY A 92 7.58 -3.28 -15.44
N GLY A 93 7.95 -2.43 -16.38
CA GLY A 93 7.33 -1.13 -16.59
C GLY A 93 7.53 -0.14 -15.44
N ALA A 94 6.59 0.78 -15.27
CA ALA A 94 6.63 1.78 -14.20
C ALA A 94 6.18 1.22 -12.83
N SER A 95 5.40 0.14 -12.82
CA SER A 95 4.76 -0.40 -11.61
C SER A 95 5.77 -0.91 -10.58
N GLY A 96 6.82 -1.60 -11.03
CA GLY A 96 7.89 -2.10 -10.16
C GLY A 96 8.57 -1.00 -9.37
N PRO A 97 9.18 -0.03 -10.04
CA PRO A 97 9.79 1.12 -9.36
C PRO A 97 8.84 1.91 -8.46
N LEU A 98 7.57 2.07 -8.82
CA LEU A 98 6.60 2.84 -8.03
C LEU A 98 6.18 2.10 -6.77
N TYR A 99 5.69 0.86 -6.89
CA TYR A 99 5.32 0.05 -5.75
C TYR A 99 6.53 -0.28 -4.87
N GLY A 100 7.66 -0.65 -5.50
CA GLY A 100 8.89 -0.92 -4.77
C GLY A 100 9.33 0.26 -3.93
N THR A 101 9.31 1.50 -4.48
CA THR A 101 9.63 2.71 -3.73
C THR A 101 8.66 2.91 -2.56
N ALA A 102 7.35 2.72 -2.76
CA ALA A 102 6.37 2.87 -1.68
C ALA A 102 6.66 1.91 -0.50
N PHE A 103 6.97 0.65 -0.78
CA PHE A 103 7.33 -0.33 0.26
C PHE A 103 8.69 -0.03 0.91
N LEU A 104 9.69 0.42 0.16
CA LEU A 104 11.00 0.81 0.70
C LEU A 104 10.90 1.99 1.65
N GLU A 105 10.17 3.03 1.28
CA GLU A 105 9.95 4.23 2.13
C GLU A 105 9.17 3.87 3.40
N ALA A 106 8.13 3.03 3.29
CA ALA A 106 7.41 2.51 4.45
C ALA A 106 8.34 1.69 5.36
N GLY A 107 9.18 0.82 4.79
CA GLY A 107 10.15 0.02 5.53
C GLY A 107 11.23 0.85 6.22
N ALA A 108 11.64 1.98 5.61
CA ALA A 108 12.57 2.91 6.22
C ALA A 108 11.98 3.57 7.49
N VAL A 109 10.71 3.97 7.44
CA VAL A 109 10.00 4.52 8.61
C VAL A 109 9.79 3.47 9.69
N ALA A 110 9.43 2.23 9.32
CA ALA A 110 9.26 1.13 10.27
C ALA A 110 10.56 0.82 11.02
N GLY A 111 11.72 0.91 10.35
CA GLY A 111 13.03 0.66 10.96
C GLY A 111 13.11 -0.75 11.55
N ASP A 112 13.70 -0.86 12.74
CA ASP A 112 13.92 -2.13 13.44
C ASP A 112 12.84 -2.42 14.51
N ARG A 113 11.69 -1.76 14.44
CA ARG A 113 10.56 -1.98 15.33
C ARG A 113 10.03 -3.40 15.19
N LEU A 114 9.78 -4.05 16.33
CA LEU A 114 9.18 -5.39 16.35
C LEU A 114 7.66 -5.33 16.13
N THR A 115 7.05 -4.20 16.44
CA THR A 115 5.62 -3.93 16.24
C THR A 115 5.40 -2.54 15.69
N LEU A 116 4.34 -2.37 14.91
CA LEU A 116 3.94 -1.11 14.31
C LEU A 116 2.64 -0.65 14.98
N ASP A 117 2.68 0.49 15.65
CA ASP A 117 1.49 1.16 16.15
C ASP A 117 0.82 1.99 15.04
N VAL A 118 -0.37 2.49 15.33
CA VAL A 118 -1.19 3.26 14.40
C VAL A 118 -0.48 4.54 13.94
N ALA A 119 0.26 5.20 14.81
CA ALA A 119 1.01 6.42 14.46
C ALA A 119 2.17 6.14 13.51
N THR A 120 2.89 5.04 13.74
CA THR A 120 3.95 4.57 12.83
C THR A 120 3.37 4.23 11.47
N ILE A 121 2.24 3.51 11.40
CA ILE A 121 1.58 3.16 10.12
C ILE A 121 1.13 4.42 9.38
N ALA A 122 0.62 5.45 10.06
CA ALA A 122 0.29 6.73 9.43
C ALA A 122 1.51 7.37 8.77
N THR A 123 2.64 7.42 9.49
CA THR A 123 3.91 7.94 8.96
C THR A 123 4.43 7.10 7.78
N MET A 124 4.29 5.76 7.85
CA MET A 124 4.67 4.86 6.77
C MET A 124 3.86 5.12 5.49
N LEU A 125 2.53 5.28 5.60
CA LEU A 125 1.67 5.58 4.45
C LEU A 125 1.99 6.95 3.84
N ARG A 126 2.31 7.93 4.68
CA ARG A 126 2.76 9.25 4.23
C ARG A 126 4.07 9.14 3.46
N ALA A 127 5.08 8.49 4.02
CA ALA A 127 6.38 8.30 3.37
C ALA A 127 6.26 7.53 2.05
N ALA A 128 5.47 6.45 2.02
CA ALA A 128 5.18 5.69 0.80
C ALA A 128 4.57 6.57 -0.30
N SER A 129 3.60 7.41 0.06
CA SER A 129 2.95 8.33 -0.86
C SER A 129 3.90 9.42 -1.38
N ASP A 130 4.74 9.97 -0.51
CA ASP A 130 5.74 10.98 -0.89
C ASP A 130 6.84 10.39 -1.77
N GLY A 131 7.33 9.21 -1.42
CA GLY A 131 8.32 8.48 -2.22
C GLY A 131 7.80 8.15 -3.62
N LEU A 132 6.55 7.67 -3.70
CA LEU A 132 5.90 7.39 -4.97
C LEU A 132 5.73 8.67 -5.81
N ALA A 133 5.32 9.79 -5.22
CA ALA A 133 5.19 11.07 -5.90
C ALA A 133 6.52 11.55 -6.47
N ARG A 134 7.60 11.46 -5.68
CA ARG A 134 8.97 11.80 -6.13
C ARG A 134 9.42 10.87 -7.27
N ARG A 135 9.25 9.55 -7.10
CA ARG A 135 9.68 8.55 -8.09
C ARG A 135 8.93 8.68 -9.40
N GLY A 136 7.60 8.87 -9.34
CA GLY A 136 6.71 9.02 -10.49
C GLY A 136 6.70 10.42 -11.09
N ARG A 137 7.33 11.41 -10.40
CA ARG A 137 7.24 12.84 -10.75
C ARG A 137 5.79 13.27 -10.99
N CYS A 138 4.87 12.80 -10.13
CA CYS A 138 3.44 13.00 -10.27
C CYS A 138 2.83 13.69 -9.05
N THR A 139 1.68 14.30 -9.29
CA THR A 139 0.83 14.94 -8.28
C THR A 139 -0.57 14.36 -8.36
N VAL A 140 -1.37 14.58 -7.31
CA VAL A 140 -2.80 14.25 -7.34
C VAL A 140 -3.46 15.05 -8.47
N GLY A 141 -4.27 14.37 -9.28
CA GLY A 141 -4.88 14.94 -10.49
C GLY A 141 -4.15 14.57 -11.79
N ASP A 142 -3.00 13.89 -11.71
CA ASP A 142 -2.26 13.43 -12.89
C ASP A 142 -2.80 12.11 -13.49
N LYS A 143 -3.83 11.51 -12.88
CA LYS A 143 -4.42 10.22 -13.23
C LYS A 143 -3.39 9.09 -13.09
N THR A 144 -3.03 8.82 -11.83
CA THR A 144 -2.02 7.82 -11.46
C THR A 144 -2.42 7.09 -10.17
N ILE A 145 -1.63 6.09 -9.78
CA ILE A 145 -1.70 5.43 -8.46
C ILE A 145 -1.74 6.44 -7.29
N LEU A 146 -1.11 7.61 -7.42
CA LEU A 146 -1.05 8.62 -6.37
C LEU A 146 -2.43 9.21 -6.06
N ASP A 147 -3.35 9.23 -7.02
CA ASP A 147 -4.73 9.67 -6.83
C ASP A 147 -5.51 8.77 -5.87
N ALA A 148 -5.07 7.54 -5.66
CA ALA A 148 -5.60 6.65 -4.64
C ALA A 148 -4.78 6.69 -3.34
N LEU A 149 -3.44 6.63 -3.44
CA LEU A 149 -2.57 6.47 -2.28
C LEU A 149 -2.51 7.73 -1.40
N ARG A 150 -2.45 8.92 -2.00
CA ARG A 150 -2.39 10.18 -1.22
C ARG A 150 -3.65 10.39 -0.38
N PRO A 151 -4.87 10.31 -0.93
CA PRO A 151 -6.09 10.42 -0.13
C PRO A 151 -6.20 9.33 0.95
N ALA A 152 -5.65 8.13 0.71
CA ALA A 152 -5.60 7.09 1.72
C ALA A 152 -4.69 7.47 2.90
N ALA A 153 -3.49 7.96 2.62
CA ALA A 153 -2.54 8.40 3.64
C ALA A 153 -3.13 9.55 4.48
N ASP A 154 -3.72 10.55 3.82
CA ASP A 154 -4.35 11.70 4.48
C ASP A 154 -5.51 11.27 5.40
N ALA A 155 -6.37 10.37 4.92
CA ALA A 155 -7.51 9.87 5.70
C ALA A 155 -7.09 8.96 6.86
N PHE A 156 -6.04 8.16 6.68
CA PHE A 156 -5.48 7.33 7.75
C PHE A 156 -4.92 8.23 8.86
N GLU A 157 -4.07 9.18 8.51
CA GLU A 157 -3.45 10.12 9.45
C GLU A 157 -4.50 10.94 10.24
N ALA A 158 -5.47 11.51 9.54
CA ALA A 158 -6.55 12.28 10.18
C ALA A 158 -7.40 11.43 11.15
N THR A 159 -7.56 10.13 10.85
CA THR A 159 -8.35 9.21 11.69
C THR A 159 -7.53 8.67 12.86
N ALA A 160 -6.22 8.52 12.67
CA ALA A 160 -5.27 8.05 13.67
C ALA A 160 -4.89 9.12 14.72
N ALA A 161 -5.14 10.40 14.42
CA ALA A 161 -4.81 11.51 15.31
C ALA A 161 -5.50 11.36 16.68
N PRO A 162 -4.87 11.83 17.79
CA PRO A 162 -5.50 11.84 19.11
C PRO A 162 -6.86 12.54 19.08
N GLY A 163 -7.91 11.86 19.59
CA GLY A 163 -9.30 12.35 19.51
C GLY A 163 -9.96 12.19 18.14
N GLY A 164 -9.29 11.60 17.18
CA GLY A 164 -9.86 11.29 15.87
C GLY A 164 -10.96 10.21 15.93
N PRO A 165 -11.82 10.12 14.90
CA PRO A 165 -12.97 9.19 14.89
C PRO A 165 -12.57 7.71 14.95
N GLY A 166 -11.31 7.37 14.70
CA GLY A 166 -10.77 6.00 14.78
C GLY A 166 -10.61 5.48 16.20
N THR A 167 -10.63 6.36 17.22
CA THR A 167 -10.47 5.98 18.64
C THR A 167 -11.77 5.44 19.27
N THR A 168 -12.89 5.44 18.55
CA THR A 168 -14.22 5.07 19.07
C THR A 168 -14.54 3.58 19.04
N GLY A 169 -13.63 2.72 18.57
CA GLY A 169 -13.84 1.26 18.52
C GLY A 169 -14.87 0.76 17.49
N VAL A 170 -15.45 1.64 16.67
CA VAL A 170 -16.40 1.26 15.63
C VAL A 170 -15.64 0.73 14.40
N PRO A 171 -15.80 -0.55 13.97
CA PRO A 171 -15.01 -1.14 12.88
C PRO A 171 -15.01 -0.34 11.58
N ALA A 172 -16.15 0.27 11.21
CA ALA A 172 -16.26 1.10 10.00
C ALA A 172 -15.51 2.43 10.09
N ARG A 173 -14.98 2.80 11.26
CA ARG A 173 -14.25 4.03 11.53
C ARG A 173 -12.77 3.82 11.82
N THR A 174 -12.26 2.61 11.68
CA THR A 174 -10.82 2.36 11.84
C THR A 174 -10.01 3.20 10.82
N PRO A 175 -8.78 3.63 11.16
CA PRO A 175 -7.92 4.38 10.26
C PRO A 175 -7.77 3.69 8.89
N MET A 176 -7.57 2.38 8.87
CA MET A 176 -7.44 1.62 7.63
C MET A 176 -8.75 1.60 6.81
N ALA A 177 -9.91 1.45 7.44
CA ALA A 177 -11.20 1.49 6.74
C ALA A 177 -11.45 2.85 6.09
N GLN A 178 -11.08 3.95 6.77
CA GLN A 178 -11.19 5.29 6.21
C GLN A 178 -10.18 5.52 5.07
N ALA A 179 -8.94 5.03 5.21
CA ALA A 179 -7.95 5.05 4.14
C ALA A 179 -8.43 4.33 2.88
N VAL A 180 -8.95 3.12 3.02
CA VAL A 180 -9.51 2.35 1.88
C VAL A 180 -10.67 3.08 1.21
N ARG A 181 -11.56 3.70 1.99
CA ARG A 181 -12.68 4.50 1.43
C ARG A 181 -12.17 5.73 0.68
N ALA A 182 -11.17 6.43 1.23
CA ALA A 182 -10.56 7.59 0.58
C ALA A 182 -9.83 7.19 -0.70
N ALA A 183 -9.04 6.11 -0.67
CA ALA A 183 -8.41 5.52 -1.85
C ALA A 183 -9.43 5.19 -2.94
N ALA A 184 -10.55 4.56 -2.57
CA ALA A 184 -11.60 4.21 -3.52
C ALA A 184 -12.30 5.43 -4.13
N ARG A 185 -12.43 6.54 -3.39
CA ARG A 185 -12.91 7.82 -3.97
C ARG A 185 -11.88 8.38 -4.93
N GLY A 186 -10.61 8.44 -4.53
CA GLY A 186 -9.52 8.92 -5.37
C GLY A 186 -9.34 8.09 -6.65
N MET A 187 -9.41 6.76 -6.55
CA MET A 187 -9.44 5.89 -7.72
C MET A 187 -10.59 6.24 -8.68
N ARG A 188 -11.82 6.43 -8.17
CA ARG A 188 -12.97 6.79 -9.01
C ARG A 188 -12.82 8.15 -9.66
N SER A 189 -12.17 9.13 -8.99
CA SER A 189 -11.93 10.44 -9.57
C SER A 189 -10.98 10.42 -10.76
N THR A 190 -10.18 9.36 -10.96
CA THR A 190 -9.32 9.22 -12.14
C THR A 190 -10.11 9.07 -13.44
N ARG A 191 -11.39 8.62 -13.36
CA ARG A 191 -12.20 8.34 -14.55
C ARG A 191 -12.41 9.57 -15.46
N PRO A 192 -12.82 10.75 -14.96
CA PRO A 192 -12.97 11.94 -15.80
C PRO A 192 -11.65 12.68 -16.09
N MET A 193 -10.51 12.28 -15.49
CA MET A 193 -9.23 12.96 -15.68
C MET A 193 -8.63 12.63 -17.04
N VAL A 194 -7.92 13.61 -17.63
CA VAL A 194 -6.94 13.39 -18.71
C VAL A 194 -5.62 12.98 -18.07
N ALA A 195 -5.01 11.91 -18.57
CA ALA A 195 -3.73 11.43 -18.06
C ALA A 195 -2.60 12.41 -18.35
N ARG A 196 -1.78 12.70 -17.34
CA ARG A 196 -0.63 13.60 -17.42
C ARG A 196 0.70 12.89 -17.20
N ARG A 197 0.65 11.58 -16.96
CA ARG A 197 1.84 10.73 -16.70
C ARG A 197 1.67 9.35 -17.32
N GLY A 198 2.80 8.63 -17.38
CA GLY A 198 2.84 7.26 -17.89
C GLY A 198 2.50 7.14 -19.37
N LEU A 199 2.19 5.92 -19.78
CA LEU A 199 1.85 5.62 -21.18
C LEU A 199 0.54 6.29 -21.60
N ALA A 200 -0.41 6.42 -20.69
CA ALA A 200 -1.71 7.05 -20.92
C ALA A 200 -1.61 8.54 -21.32
N LEU A 201 -0.51 9.23 -21.00
CA LEU A 201 -0.24 10.60 -21.46
C LEU A 201 -0.37 10.74 -22.99
N ARG A 202 0.05 9.71 -23.74
CA ARG A 202 0.03 9.71 -25.20
C ARG A 202 -1.37 9.73 -25.80
N LEU A 203 -2.37 9.38 -25.00
CA LEU A 203 -3.76 9.31 -25.42
C LEU A 203 -4.47 10.68 -25.36
N GLY A 204 -3.92 11.64 -24.56
CA GLY A 204 -4.59 12.92 -24.31
C GLY A 204 -6.03 12.70 -23.83
N ASP A 205 -6.98 13.41 -24.43
CA ASP A 205 -8.41 13.36 -24.04
C ASP A 205 -9.02 11.94 -24.17
N ARG A 206 -8.47 11.08 -25.02
CA ARG A 206 -8.91 9.68 -25.12
C ARG A 206 -8.67 8.86 -23.85
N SER A 207 -7.84 9.36 -22.93
CA SER A 207 -7.65 8.74 -21.62
C SER A 207 -8.84 8.96 -20.67
N MET A 208 -9.72 9.92 -20.95
CA MET A 208 -10.94 10.16 -20.15
C MET A 208 -11.92 8.99 -20.26
N GLY A 209 -12.77 8.84 -19.26
CA GLY A 209 -13.79 7.78 -19.22
C GLY A 209 -13.30 6.46 -18.63
N HIS A 210 -11.99 6.29 -18.44
CA HIS A 210 -11.36 5.06 -17.94
C HIS A 210 -10.72 5.28 -16.58
N LEU A 211 -10.76 4.24 -15.70
CA LEU A 211 -10.07 4.24 -14.42
C LEU A 211 -8.58 4.00 -14.64
N ASP A 212 -7.73 4.67 -13.87
CA ASP A 212 -6.29 4.39 -13.86
C ASP A 212 -6.01 2.98 -13.28
N PRO A 213 -5.31 2.08 -13.99
CA PRO A 213 -5.04 0.72 -13.50
C PRO A 213 -4.21 0.70 -12.23
N GLY A 214 -3.25 1.62 -12.07
CA GLY A 214 -2.44 1.79 -10.87
C GLY A 214 -3.28 2.23 -9.66
N ALA A 215 -4.22 3.16 -9.83
CA ALA A 215 -5.14 3.55 -8.77
C ALA A 215 -6.06 2.41 -8.36
N VAL A 216 -6.51 1.57 -9.31
CA VAL A 216 -7.32 0.39 -9.01
C VAL A 216 -6.52 -0.63 -8.22
N SER A 217 -5.32 -0.99 -8.65
CA SER A 217 -4.47 -1.95 -7.95
C SER A 217 -4.07 -1.43 -6.55
N CYS A 218 -3.85 -0.13 -6.38
CA CYS A 218 -3.60 0.48 -5.07
C CYS A 218 -4.76 0.24 -4.08
N VAL A 219 -6.01 0.43 -4.51
CA VAL A 219 -7.18 0.16 -3.67
C VAL A 219 -7.26 -1.32 -3.29
N LEU A 220 -6.99 -2.22 -4.24
CA LEU A 220 -6.98 -3.66 -3.98
C LEU A 220 -5.93 -4.05 -2.94
N LEU A 221 -4.72 -3.52 -3.06
CA LEU A 221 -3.63 -3.77 -2.11
C LEU A 221 -3.92 -3.19 -0.73
N LEU A 222 -4.43 -1.97 -0.62
CA LEU A 222 -4.81 -1.36 0.66
C LEU A 222 -5.92 -2.16 1.36
N ARG A 223 -6.90 -2.70 0.63
CA ARG A 223 -7.91 -3.61 1.18
C ARG A 223 -7.28 -4.89 1.72
N ALA A 224 -6.40 -5.52 0.95
CA ALA A 224 -5.73 -6.75 1.36
C ALA A 224 -4.86 -6.55 2.61
N LEU A 225 -4.13 -5.43 2.68
CA LEU A 225 -3.35 -5.04 3.85
C LEU A 225 -4.24 -4.83 5.08
N GLY A 226 -5.42 -4.24 4.90
CA GLY A 226 -6.40 -4.01 5.97
C GLY A 226 -7.26 -5.22 6.35
N GLY A 227 -7.13 -6.36 5.67
CA GLY A 227 -7.92 -7.57 5.96
C GLY A 227 -9.35 -7.53 5.43
N HIS A 228 -9.63 -6.76 4.37
CA HIS A 228 -10.96 -6.55 3.76
C HIS A 228 -11.08 -7.18 2.38
#